data_92ca76a40eac8fc661aab2f0356edbfd
#
_entry.id   92ca76a40eac8fc661aab2f0356edbfd
#
_cell.length_a   1.000
_cell.length_b   1.000
_cell.length_c   1.000
_cell.angle_alpha   90.00
_cell.angle_beta   90.00
_cell.angle_gamma   90.00
#
_symmetry.space_group_name_H-M   'P 1'
#
loop_
_entity.id
_entity.type
_entity.pdbx_description
1 polymer ?
#
loop_
_entity_poly.entity_id
_entity_poly.type
_entity_poly.pdbx_seq_one_letter_code
_entity_poly.pdbx_strand_id
1 'polypeptide(L)'
;GKSLGVPVYRLMGGRVNDKVRIYVNGWFAGAKTPSEFAEKAKIAVKRGVTAMKWDPFRKSYLEISNKELSEAMECVSAVRAAVGNDVDLLIEGHGRFNIPTGIKIAKELEQFRPMFFEEPVPPDNLDALKAVRDKSPVAIAAGERLYTRWDYKRMLDLTAADYIQPDISHAGGIMELKKIAAEAECRYIPFAPHNPSGPIANAATLQLAASCPNFSILEIMYSDVEWRRSITNESLEYENGFIKIPDKPGLGIEINEEECLKHPYKTHTLRHYTGALTDIRPEKTEFYF
;
A
#
# COMPACT_ATOMS: atom_id res chain seq x y z
N GLY A 1 19.50 -9.29 15.72
CA GLY A 1 18.36 -9.61 16.57
C GLY A 1 18.41 -11.04 17.09
N LYS A 2 18.58 -12.03 16.21
CA LYS A 2 18.69 -13.45 16.58
C LYS A 2 19.91 -13.71 17.49
N SER A 3 21.07 -13.17 17.15
CA SER A 3 22.29 -13.36 17.97
C SER A 3 22.18 -12.77 19.36
N LEU A 4 21.38 -11.75 19.57
CA LEU A 4 21.13 -11.09 20.85
C LEU A 4 19.86 -11.60 21.55
N GLY A 5 19.09 -12.47 20.91
CA GLY A 5 17.82 -12.98 21.42
C GLY A 5 16.71 -11.92 21.52
N VAL A 6 16.75 -10.87 20.68
CA VAL A 6 15.78 -9.77 20.72
C VAL A 6 15.13 -9.49 19.35
N PRO A 7 13.88 -8.99 19.30
CA PRO A 7 13.27 -8.48 18.07
C PRO A 7 14.08 -7.30 17.51
N VAL A 8 14.06 -7.14 16.18
CA VAL A 8 14.82 -6.07 15.48
C VAL A 8 14.42 -4.67 15.96
N TYR A 9 13.15 -4.41 16.25
CA TYR A 9 12.71 -3.09 16.72
C TYR A 9 13.44 -2.62 17.99
N ARG A 10 13.88 -3.52 18.85
CA ARG A 10 14.67 -3.17 20.05
C ARG A 10 16.03 -2.57 19.70
N LEU A 11 16.61 -2.97 18.59
CA LEU A 11 17.87 -2.42 18.07
C LEU A 11 17.68 -1.04 17.41
N MET A 12 16.42 -0.65 17.15
CA MET A 12 16.07 0.60 16.50
C MET A 12 15.50 1.66 17.46
N GLY A 13 15.68 1.50 18.75
CA GLY A 13 15.21 2.43 19.76
C GLY A 13 14.00 1.98 20.59
N GLY A 14 13.51 0.77 20.34
CA GLY A 14 12.39 0.21 21.08
C GLY A 14 11.05 0.33 20.38
N ARG A 15 9.98 -0.04 21.09
CA ARG A 15 8.63 -0.12 20.56
C ARG A 15 7.78 1.07 21.02
N VAL A 16 7.22 1.80 20.09
CA VAL A 16 6.23 2.88 20.31
C VAL A 16 4.83 2.44 19.85
N ASN A 17 4.75 1.44 18.97
CA ASN A 17 3.50 0.85 18.49
C ASN A 17 3.44 -0.65 18.86
N ASP A 18 2.37 -1.11 19.49
CA ASP A 18 2.16 -2.52 19.84
C ASP A 18 1.54 -3.31 18.69
N LYS A 19 0.75 -2.64 17.86
CA LYS A 19 0.09 -3.17 16.68
C LYS A 19 0.10 -2.14 15.55
N VAL A 20 0.00 -2.61 14.33
CA VAL A 20 0.04 -1.81 13.12
C VAL A 20 -1.31 -1.87 12.45
N ARG A 21 -1.92 -0.72 12.18
CA ARG A 21 -3.10 -0.65 11.31
C ARG A 21 -2.70 -1.00 9.89
N ILE A 22 -3.55 -1.75 9.19
CA ILE A 22 -3.29 -2.14 7.81
C ILE A 22 -4.42 -1.72 6.87
N TYR A 23 -4.07 -1.51 5.61
CA TYR A 23 -5.03 -1.57 4.51
C TYR A 23 -4.72 -2.77 3.62
N VAL A 24 -5.75 -3.29 2.98
CA VAL A 24 -5.60 -4.46 2.12
C VAL A 24 -5.63 -4.07 0.65
N ASN A 25 -4.73 -4.71 -0.13
CA ASN A 25 -4.73 -4.67 -1.59
C ASN A 25 -5.05 -6.08 -2.13
N GLY A 26 -5.52 -6.20 -3.38
CA GLY A 26 -5.86 -7.49 -4.00
C GLY A 26 -7.20 -8.10 -3.55
N TRP A 27 -7.95 -7.44 -2.68
CA TRP A 27 -9.26 -7.88 -2.19
C TRP A 27 -10.30 -8.00 -3.32
N PHE A 28 -10.11 -7.29 -4.39
CA PHE A 28 -11.01 -7.18 -5.55
C PHE A 28 -10.74 -8.24 -6.64
N ALA A 29 -9.85 -9.19 -6.41
CA ALA A 29 -9.48 -10.18 -7.43
C ALA A 29 -10.69 -10.82 -8.12
N GLY A 30 -10.68 -10.80 -9.47
CA GLY A 30 -11.78 -11.30 -10.31
C GLY A 30 -12.96 -10.35 -10.52
N ALA A 31 -13.07 -9.23 -9.79
CA ALA A 31 -14.15 -8.27 -9.98
C ALA A 31 -13.97 -7.44 -11.26
N LYS A 32 -15.05 -7.26 -12.03
CA LYS A 32 -15.07 -6.53 -13.32
C LYS A 32 -16.10 -5.41 -13.34
N THR A 33 -17.17 -5.53 -12.54
CA THR A 33 -18.28 -4.57 -12.48
C THR A 33 -18.34 -3.88 -11.12
N PRO A 34 -18.91 -2.66 -11.00
CA PRO A 34 -19.11 -1.98 -9.72
C PRO A 34 -19.80 -2.85 -8.66
N SER A 35 -20.79 -3.64 -9.05
CA SER A 35 -21.48 -4.56 -8.16
C SER A 35 -20.57 -5.66 -7.61
N GLU A 36 -19.71 -6.25 -8.46
CA GLU A 36 -18.75 -7.28 -8.04
C GLU A 36 -17.70 -6.70 -7.09
N PHE A 37 -17.20 -5.48 -7.34
CA PHE A 37 -16.32 -4.77 -6.40
C PHE A 37 -17.02 -4.55 -5.05
N ALA A 38 -18.28 -4.11 -5.05
CA ALA A 38 -19.06 -3.92 -3.84
C ALA A 38 -19.22 -5.22 -3.02
N GLU A 39 -19.51 -6.35 -3.68
CA GLU A 39 -19.63 -7.65 -2.99
C GLU A 39 -18.29 -8.14 -2.42
N LYS A 40 -17.20 -8.00 -3.16
CA LYS A 40 -15.86 -8.32 -2.65
C LYS A 40 -15.48 -7.46 -1.44
N ALA A 41 -15.79 -6.17 -1.48
CA ALA A 41 -15.57 -5.26 -0.36
C ALA A 41 -16.35 -5.67 0.89
N LYS A 42 -17.64 -6.04 0.77
CA LYS A 42 -18.43 -6.55 1.90
C LYS A 42 -17.83 -7.81 2.51
N ILE A 43 -17.30 -8.73 1.66
CA ILE A 43 -16.64 -9.95 2.14
C ILE A 43 -15.38 -9.59 2.95
N ALA A 44 -14.56 -8.64 2.47
CA ALA A 44 -13.38 -8.18 3.17
C ALA A 44 -13.74 -7.55 4.53
N VAL A 45 -14.75 -6.67 4.57
CA VAL A 45 -15.21 -6.03 5.81
C VAL A 45 -15.74 -7.05 6.82
N LYS A 46 -16.48 -8.08 6.39
CA LYS A 46 -16.93 -9.18 7.27
C LYS A 46 -15.76 -9.93 7.94
N ARG A 47 -14.55 -9.84 7.38
CA ARG A 47 -13.31 -10.40 7.94
C ARG A 47 -12.52 -9.40 8.79
N GLY A 48 -13.11 -8.26 9.11
CA GLY A 48 -12.50 -7.24 9.96
C GLY A 48 -11.62 -6.22 9.20
N VAL A 49 -11.66 -6.17 7.86
CA VAL A 49 -10.93 -5.15 7.09
C VAL A 49 -11.55 -3.77 7.34
N THR A 50 -10.69 -2.81 7.71
CA THR A 50 -11.08 -1.42 8.03
C THR A 50 -10.53 -0.39 7.04
N ALA A 51 -9.70 -0.81 6.09
CA ALA A 51 -9.14 0.04 5.04
C ALA A 51 -8.79 -0.81 3.81
N MET A 52 -9.03 -0.28 2.59
CA MET A 52 -8.82 -1.03 1.36
C MET A 52 -8.37 -0.13 0.20
N LYS A 53 -7.41 -0.62 -0.60
CA LYS A 53 -6.85 0.09 -1.77
C LYS A 53 -7.14 -0.67 -3.06
N TRP A 54 -7.41 0.06 -4.15
CA TRP A 54 -7.47 -0.46 -5.52
C TRP A 54 -7.34 0.66 -6.55
N ASP A 55 -7.09 0.26 -7.78
CA ASP A 55 -7.05 1.12 -8.97
C ASP A 55 -8.35 0.95 -9.77
N PRO A 56 -9.25 1.96 -9.79
CA PRO A 56 -10.49 1.90 -10.55
C PRO A 56 -10.33 2.33 -12.02
N PHE A 57 -9.16 2.86 -12.43
CA PHE A 57 -8.98 3.58 -13.71
C PHE A 57 -8.64 2.68 -14.90
N ARG A 58 -8.55 1.36 -14.71
CA ARG A 58 -8.33 0.37 -15.76
C ARG A 58 -7.12 0.69 -16.67
N LYS A 59 -7.36 0.96 -17.97
CA LYS A 59 -6.33 1.19 -19.00
C LYS A 59 -6.09 2.65 -19.34
N SER A 60 -6.77 3.58 -18.66
CA SER A 60 -6.58 5.01 -18.90
C SER A 60 -5.12 5.40 -18.66
N TYR A 61 -4.54 6.20 -19.57
CA TYR A 61 -3.15 6.63 -19.53
C TYR A 61 -3.00 8.06 -20.03
N LEU A 62 -2.20 8.87 -19.35
CA LEU A 62 -2.03 10.32 -19.47
C LEU A 62 -3.33 11.10 -19.25
N GLU A 63 -4.36 10.79 -19.98
CA GLU A 63 -5.67 11.39 -19.90
C GLU A 63 -6.75 10.35 -19.61
N ILE A 64 -7.89 10.81 -19.13
CA ILE A 64 -9.07 9.99 -18.92
C ILE A 64 -10.27 10.64 -19.58
N SER A 65 -11.01 9.91 -20.42
CA SER A 65 -12.24 10.39 -21.02
C SER A 65 -13.33 10.58 -19.95
N ASN A 66 -14.35 11.39 -20.25
CA ASN A 66 -15.49 11.55 -19.33
C ASN A 66 -16.18 10.23 -19.04
N LYS A 67 -16.29 9.35 -20.03
CA LYS A 67 -16.90 8.01 -19.88
C LYS A 67 -16.08 7.15 -18.91
N GLU A 68 -14.77 7.02 -19.11
CA GLU A 68 -13.89 6.22 -18.25
C GLU A 68 -13.86 6.76 -16.82
N LEU A 69 -13.87 8.10 -16.67
CA LEU A 69 -13.95 8.73 -15.36
C LEU A 69 -15.27 8.41 -14.66
N SER A 70 -16.40 8.50 -15.36
CA SER A 70 -17.71 8.11 -14.80
C SER A 70 -17.74 6.65 -14.37
N GLU A 71 -17.22 5.72 -15.19
CA GLU A 71 -17.12 4.30 -14.86
C GLU A 71 -16.24 4.06 -13.62
N ALA A 72 -15.12 4.78 -13.48
CA ALA A 72 -14.26 4.70 -12.31
C ALA A 72 -14.99 5.22 -11.05
N MET A 73 -15.68 6.36 -11.15
CA MET A 73 -16.43 6.94 -10.03
C MET A 73 -17.63 6.06 -9.63
N GLU A 74 -18.31 5.42 -10.58
CA GLU A 74 -19.36 4.43 -10.30
C GLU A 74 -18.81 3.25 -9.48
N CYS A 75 -17.61 2.76 -9.81
CA CYS A 75 -16.94 1.72 -9.04
C CYS A 75 -16.65 2.17 -7.61
N VAL A 76 -16.07 3.37 -7.43
CA VAL A 76 -15.76 3.92 -6.09
C VAL A 76 -17.05 4.14 -5.29
N SER A 77 -18.10 4.68 -5.93
CA SER A 77 -19.43 4.88 -5.33
C SER A 77 -20.04 3.57 -4.83
N ALA A 78 -20.00 2.52 -5.65
CA ALA A 78 -20.55 1.21 -5.29
C ALA A 78 -19.82 0.60 -4.08
N VAL A 79 -18.48 0.70 -4.04
CA VAL A 79 -17.68 0.23 -2.89
C VAL A 79 -18.03 1.07 -1.65
N ARG A 80 -18.00 2.41 -1.74
CA ARG A 80 -18.34 3.29 -0.61
C ARG A 80 -19.73 3.01 -0.04
N ALA A 81 -20.72 2.85 -0.92
CA ALA A 81 -22.10 2.49 -0.49
C ALA A 81 -22.17 1.12 0.20
N ALA A 82 -21.34 0.17 -0.26
CA ALA A 82 -21.32 -1.19 0.27
C ALA A 82 -20.68 -1.30 1.67
N VAL A 83 -19.64 -0.51 1.95
CA VAL A 83 -18.81 -0.62 3.18
C VAL A 83 -19.11 0.47 4.21
N GLY A 84 -19.86 1.50 3.85
CA GLY A 84 -20.17 2.63 4.76
C GLY A 84 -18.99 3.60 4.93
N ASN A 85 -19.09 4.50 5.91
CA ASN A 85 -18.12 5.56 6.15
C ASN A 85 -16.99 5.19 7.12
N ASP A 86 -17.11 4.08 7.82
CA ASP A 86 -16.15 3.64 8.85
C ASP A 86 -14.97 2.87 8.26
N VAL A 87 -15.05 2.53 6.97
CA VAL A 87 -13.98 1.89 6.22
C VAL A 87 -13.24 2.92 5.37
N ASP A 88 -11.93 3.02 5.53
CA ASP A 88 -11.12 3.91 4.69
C ASP A 88 -10.93 3.34 3.30
N LEU A 89 -11.18 4.16 2.29
CA LEU A 89 -10.90 3.86 0.89
C LEU A 89 -9.62 4.58 0.47
N LEU A 90 -8.75 3.87 -0.21
CA LEU A 90 -7.49 4.36 -0.74
C LEU A 90 -7.51 4.11 -2.24
N ILE A 91 -7.29 5.14 -3.04
CA ILE A 91 -7.43 5.07 -4.49
C ILE A 91 -6.07 5.17 -5.14
N GLU A 92 -5.78 4.24 -6.03
CA GLU A 92 -4.48 4.08 -6.68
C GLU A 92 -4.50 4.62 -8.11
N GLY A 93 -3.54 5.48 -8.47
CA GLY A 93 -3.35 6.02 -9.81
C GLY A 93 -2.21 5.34 -10.58
N HIS A 94 -1.31 4.63 -9.91
CA HIS A 94 -0.11 3.98 -10.50
C HIS A 94 0.76 4.92 -11.36
N GLY A 95 0.79 6.21 -11.03
CA GLY A 95 1.65 7.20 -11.69
C GLY A 95 1.41 7.33 -13.19
N ARG A 96 0.15 7.39 -13.65
CA ARG A 96 -0.18 7.31 -15.06
C ARG A 96 -0.70 8.58 -15.69
N PHE A 97 -1.17 9.53 -14.89
CA PHE A 97 -1.89 10.67 -15.43
C PHE A 97 -1.01 11.91 -15.58
N ASN A 98 -1.42 12.81 -16.49
CA ASN A 98 -0.87 14.15 -16.54
C ASN A 98 -1.46 15.03 -15.41
N ILE A 99 -0.86 16.20 -15.18
CA ILE A 99 -1.26 17.11 -14.09
C ILE A 99 -2.76 17.48 -14.15
N PRO A 100 -3.33 17.94 -15.30
CA PRO A 100 -4.74 18.29 -15.36
C PRO A 100 -5.68 17.11 -15.04
N THR A 101 -5.33 15.92 -15.52
CA THR A 101 -6.11 14.70 -15.28
C THR A 101 -6.04 14.27 -13.82
N GLY A 102 -4.84 14.28 -13.20
CA GLY A 102 -4.68 13.99 -11.78
C GLY A 102 -5.52 14.92 -10.90
N ILE A 103 -5.52 16.22 -11.19
CA ILE A 103 -6.35 17.21 -10.49
C ILE A 103 -7.84 16.96 -10.71
N LYS A 104 -8.25 16.64 -11.95
CA LYS A 104 -9.65 16.31 -12.27
C LYS A 104 -10.13 15.10 -11.48
N ILE A 105 -9.36 14.03 -11.47
CA ILE A 105 -9.68 12.82 -10.71
C ILE A 105 -9.76 13.11 -9.21
N ALA A 106 -8.79 13.83 -8.64
CA ALA A 106 -8.78 14.16 -7.22
C ALA A 106 -10.04 14.94 -6.79
N LYS A 107 -10.54 15.85 -7.63
CA LYS A 107 -11.78 16.58 -7.38
C LYS A 107 -13.02 15.69 -7.40
N GLU A 108 -13.10 14.75 -8.33
CA GLU A 108 -14.21 13.78 -8.40
C GLU A 108 -14.19 12.80 -7.22
N LEU A 109 -13.00 12.50 -6.68
CA LEU A 109 -12.84 11.61 -5.54
C LEU A 109 -13.29 12.24 -4.21
N GLU A 110 -13.30 13.57 -4.07
CA GLU A 110 -13.61 14.28 -2.83
C GLU A 110 -14.92 13.82 -2.18
N GLN A 111 -15.97 13.63 -2.98
CA GLN A 111 -17.29 13.20 -2.52
C GLN A 111 -17.28 11.85 -1.81
N PHE A 112 -16.31 10.99 -2.10
CA PHE A 112 -16.18 9.66 -1.51
C PHE A 112 -15.27 9.65 -0.27
N ARG A 113 -14.63 10.77 0.07
CA ARG A 113 -13.75 10.95 1.22
C ARG A 113 -12.71 9.82 1.34
N PRO A 114 -11.85 9.59 0.32
CA PRO A 114 -10.79 8.62 0.44
C PRO A 114 -9.75 9.09 1.47
N MET A 115 -9.04 8.14 2.09
CA MET A 115 -7.92 8.46 2.97
C MET A 115 -6.81 9.17 2.19
N PHE A 116 -6.53 8.70 0.96
CA PHE A 116 -5.63 9.35 0.00
C PHE A 116 -5.88 8.89 -1.44
N PHE A 117 -5.34 9.66 -2.37
CA PHE A 117 -5.15 9.31 -3.78
C PHE A 117 -3.64 9.11 -4.00
N GLU A 118 -3.26 7.89 -4.34
CA GLU A 118 -1.87 7.46 -4.49
C GLU A 118 -1.40 7.65 -5.92
N GLU A 119 -0.18 8.15 -6.08
CA GLU A 119 0.56 8.33 -7.34
C GLU A 119 -0.30 8.83 -8.52
N PRO A 120 -0.87 10.04 -8.45
CA PRO A 120 -1.66 10.58 -9.56
C PRO A 120 -0.85 10.77 -10.85
N VAL A 121 0.46 11.06 -10.73
CA VAL A 121 1.37 11.36 -11.85
C VAL A 121 2.62 10.49 -11.79
N PRO A 122 3.37 10.32 -12.90
CA PRO A 122 4.63 9.58 -12.91
C PRO A 122 5.63 10.09 -11.85
N PRO A 123 6.40 9.22 -11.21
CA PRO A 123 7.27 9.56 -10.09
C PRO A 123 8.50 10.39 -10.48
N ASP A 124 8.84 10.43 -11.78
CA ASP A 124 10.04 11.10 -12.31
C ASP A 124 10.02 12.61 -12.12
N ASN A 125 8.83 13.21 -11.92
CA ASN A 125 8.67 14.65 -11.80
C ASN A 125 7.92 15.04 -10.51
N LEU A 126 8.67 15.30 -9.44
CA LEU A 126 8.12 15.70 -8.16
C LEU A 126 7.47 17.09 -8.17
N ASP A 127 7.84 17.98 -9.10
CA ASP A 127 7.18 19.28 -9.28
C ASP A 127 5.78 19.08 -9.86
N ALA A 128 5.59 18.09 -10.75
CA ALA A 128 4.28 17.69 -11.25
C ALA A 128 3.40 17.09 -10.13
N LEU A 129 3.97 16.23 -9.29
CA LEU A 129 3.27 15.69 -8.13
C LEU A 129 2.81 16.79 -7.18
N LYS A 130 3.72 17.74 -6.87
CA LYS A 130 3.40 18.92 -6.06
C LYS A 130 2.27 19.75 -6.68
N ALA A 131 2.29 19.96 -8.00
CA ALA A 131 1.25 20.74 -8.69
C ALA A 131 -0.14 20.08 -8.58
N VAL A 132 -0.20 18.75 -8.54
CA VAL A 132 -1.46 18.03 -8.26
C VAL A 132 -1.83 18.16 -6.79
N ARG A 133 -0.88 17.90 -5.88
CA ARG A 133 -1.10 17.98 -4.44
C ARG A 133 -1.64 19.34 -4.00
N ASP A 134 -1.06 20.43 -4.49
CA ASP A 134 -1.47 21.79 -4.12
C ASP A 134 -2.90 22.15 -4.58
N LYS A 135 -3.46 21.40 -5.51
CA LYS A 135 -4.83 21.63 -6.06
C LYS A 135 -5.81 20.51 -5.75
N SER A 136 -5.33 19.47 -5.09
CA SER A 136 -6.15 18.32 -4.70
C SER A 136 -6.96 18.63 -3.44
N PRO A 137 -8.27 18.37 -3.42
CA PRO A 137 -9.09 18.43 -2.20
C PRO A 137 -8.94 17.18 -1.33
N VAL A 138 -8.30 16.11 -1.85
CA VAL A 138 -8.00 14.89 -1.12
C VAL A 138 -6.50 14.76 -0.89
N ALA A 139 -6.09 14.11 0.19
CA ALA A 139 -4.68 13.89 0.48
C ALA A 139 -3.99 13.09 -0.64
N ILE A 140 -2.76 13.42 -0.96
CA ILE A 140 -1.93 12.72 -1.95
C ILE A 140 -0.90 11.85 -1.23
N ALA A 141 -0.80 10.59 -1.64
CA ALA A 141 0.23 9.67 -1.19
C ALA A 141 1.17 9.31 -2.36
N ALA A 142 2.45 9.14 -2.09
CA ALA A 142 3.41 8.68 -3.09
C ALA A 142 4.72 8.23 -2.46
N GLY A 143 5.56 7.54 -3.26
CA GLY A 143 6.92 7.22 -2.85
C GLY A 143 7.38 5.81 -3.15
N GLU A 144 6.52 4.87 -3.52
CA GLU A 144 6.89 3.47 -3.77
C GLU A 144 8.03 3.31 -4.80
N ARG A 145 8.17 4.27 -5.70
CA ARG A 145 9.17 4.30 -6.78
C ARG A 145 10.29 5.31 -6.56
N LEU A 146 10.48 5.75 -5.32
CA LEU A 146 11.63 6.54 -4.89
C LEU A 146 12.61 5.65 -4.11
N TYR A 147 13.89 5.93 -4.27
CA TYR A 147 14.95 5.10 -3.71
C TYR A 147 15.84 5.93 -2.79
N THR A 148 16.11 5.40 -1.61
CA THR A 148 16.92 6.03 -0.58
C THR A 148 16.42 7.40 -0.09
N ARG A 149 16.95 7.86 1.04
CA ARG A 149 16.62 9.18 1.62
C ARG A 149 16.92 10.37 0.68
N TRP A 150 17.78 10.20 -0.32
CA TRP A 150 18.17 11.30 -1.20
C TRP A 150 17.03 11.70 -2.14
N ASP A 151 16.28 10.74 -2.68
CA ASP A 151 15.08 11.03 -3.47
C ASP A 151 13.97 11.57 -2.56
N TYR A 152 13.78 10.96 -1.37
CA TYR A 152 12.78 11.39 -0.40
C TYR A 152 13.06 12.80 0.14
N LYS A 153 14.34 13.19 0.27
CA LYS A 153 14.69 14.55 0.69
C LYS A 153 14.03 15.60 -0.21
N ARG A 154 14.15 15.44 -1.53
CA ARG A 154 13.53 16.37 -2.48
C ARG A 154 12.00 16.37 -2.37
N MET A 155 11.39 15.19 -2.28
CA MET A 155 9.94 15.05 -2.11
C MET A 155 9.43 15.77 -0.85
N LEU A 156 10.14 15.59 0.27
CA LEU A 156 9.83 16.20 1.55
C LEU A 156 10.08 17.71 1.56
N ASP A 157 11.17 18.19 0.97
CA ASP A 157 11.48 19.62 0.86
C ASP A 157 10.42 20.38 0.03
N LEU A 158 9.90 19.73 -1.02
CA LEU A 158 8.81 20.28 -1.83
C LEU A 158 7.43 20.14 -1.16
N THR A 159 7.32 19.31 -0.13
CA THR A 159 6.02 18.83 0.40
C THR A 159 5.12 18.34 -0.73
N ALA A 160 5.67 17.46 -1.59
CA ALA A 160 5.00 17.02 -2.81
C ALA A 160 3.90 15.97 -2.55
N ALA A 161 3.84 15.39 -1.34
CA ALA A 161 2.80 14.45 -0.92
C ALA A 161 2.43 14.69 0.56
N ASP A 162 1.23 14.26 0.94
CA ASP A 162 0.69 14.31 2.30
C ASP A 162 1.01 13.04 3.10
N TYR A 163 1.24 11.91 2.40
CA TYR A 163 1.72 10.63 2.94
C TYR A 163 2.92 10.17 2.13
N ILE A 164 3.93 9.60 2.79
CA ILE A 164 5.05 8.97 2.10
C ILE A 164 4.96 7.45 2.19
N GLN A 165 5.29 6.77 1.09
CA GLN A 165 5.11 5.33 0.91
C GLN A 165 6.38 4.60 0.46
N PRO A 166 7.50 4.70 1.22
CA PRO A 166 8.70 3.96 0.85
C PRO A 166 8.49 2.45 1.01
N ASP A 167 8.98 1.68 0.04
CA ASP A 167 9.00 0.23 0.10
C ASP A 167 10.32 -0.26 0.69
N ILE A 168 10.24 -1.16 1.69
CA ILE A 168 11.41 -1.67 2.39
C ILE A 168 12.35 -2.48 1.49
N SER A 169 11.80 -3.11 0.46
CA SER A 169 12.55 -3.90 -0.51
C SER A 169 13.22 -3.05 -1.59
N HIS A 170 12.74 -1.82 -1.82
CA HIS A 170 13.23 -0.93 -2.88
C HIS A 170 14.08 0.22 -2.35
N ALA A 171 13.66 0.86 -1.26
CA ALA A 171 14.26 2.11 -0.81
C ALA A 171 15.49 1.96 0.09
N GLY A 172 16.05 0.73 0.23
CA GLY A 172 17.33 0.52 0.92
C GLY A 172 17.26 -0.21 2.27
N GLY A 173 16.12 -0.84 2.59
CA GLY A 173 15.94 -1.70 3.76
C GLY A 173 15.62 -0.94 5.05
N ILE A 174 15.59 -1.67 6.16
CA ILE A 174 15.07 -1.22 7.47
C ILE A 174 15.70 0.10 7.92
N MET A 175 17.03 0.19 7.90
CA MET A 175 17.73 1.36 8.44
C MET A 175 17.60 2.61 7.56
N GLU A 176 17.47 2.43 6.26
CA GLU A 176 17.24 3.55 5.35
C GLU A 176 15.81 4.09 5.51
N LEU A 177 14.82 3.20 5.57
CA LEU A 177 13.43 3.61 5.83
C LEU A 177 13.27 4.28 7.19
N LYS A 178 14.00 3.84 8.22
CA LYS A 178 13.98 4.51 9.54
C LYS A 178 14.44 5.96 9.44
N LYS A 179 15.45 6.26 8.62
CA LYS A 179 15.93 7.63 8.38
C LYS A 179 14.90 8.46 7.61
N ILE A 180 14.31 7.87 6.56
CA ILE A 180 13.23 8.50 5.77
C ILE A 180 12.04 8.83 6.67
N ALA A 181 11.60 7.89 7.52
CA ALA A 181 10.51 8.11 8.47
C ALA A 181 10.82 9.26 9.44
N ALA A 182 12.04 9.32 9.98
CA ALA A 182 12.45 10.39 10.89
C ALA A 182 12.49 11.79 10.21
N GLU A 183 12.89 11.87 8.94
CA GLU A 183 12.83 13.12 8.18
C GLU A 183 11.38 13.57 7.92
N ALA A 184 10.49 12.63 7.63
CA ALA A 184 9.06 12.90 7.46
C ALA A 184 8.40 13.34 8.77
N GLU A 185 8.77 12.72 9.90
CA GLU A 185 8.27 13.06 11.24
C GLU A 185 8.52 14.52 11.57
N CYS A 186 9.71 15.05 11.27
CA CYS A 186 10.04 16.48 11.48
C CYS A 186 9.16 17.45 10.68
N ARG A 187 8.45 16.95 9.67
CA ARG A 187 7.55 17.71 8.79
C ARG A 187 6.08 17.38 9.00
N TYR A 188 5.77 16.59 10.05
CA TYR A 188 4.42 16.08 10.35
C TYR A 188 3.80 15.27 9.21
N ILE A 189 4.63 14.61 8.38
CA ILE A 189 4.18 13.78 7.28
C ILE A 189 4.07 12.33 7.76
N PRO A 190 2.87 11.70 7.65
CA PRO A 190 2.66 10.30 7.99
C PRO A 190 3.45 9.35 7.10
N PHE A 191 3.92 8.27 7.71
CA PHE A 191 4.64 7.18 7.08
C PHE A 191 3.69 6.00 6.85
N ALA A 192 3.40 5.69 5.58
CA ALA A 192 2.44 4.67 5.14
C ALA A 192 3.07 3.74 4.10
N PRO A 193 3.99 2.84 4.47
CA PRO A 193 4.81 2.09 3.52
C PRO A 193 4.02 1.30 2.49
N HIS A 194 4.44 1.38 1.22
CA HIS A 194 4.09 0.44 0.17
C HIS A 194 4.63 -0.95 0.50
N ASN A 195 3.80 -1.98 0.43
CA ASN A 195 4.21 -3.33 0.81
C ASN A 195 3.31 -4.43 0.22
N PRO A 196 3.15 -4.53 -1.12
CA PRO A 196 2.46 -5.63 -1.77
C PRO A 196 3.33 -6.90 -1.82
N SER A 197 4.45 -6.87 -1.13
CA SER A 197 5.51 -7.87 -1.14
C SER A 197 5.19 -9.12 -0.30
N GLY A 198 6.13 -10.05 -0.22
CA GLY A 198 5.97 -11.31 0.51
C GLY A 198 6.08 -11.18 2.04
N PRO A 199 5.88 -12.28 2.76
CA PRO A 199 5.83 -12.27 4.23
C PRO A 199 7.14 -11.81 4.89
N ILE A 200 8.28 -11.92 4.22
CA ILE A 200 9.57 -11.43 4.75
C ILE A 200 9.58 -9.90 4.79
N ALA A 201 9.13 -9.25 3.71
CA ALA A 201 9.00 -7.80 3.67
C ALA A 201 7.94 -7.30 4.67
N ASN A 202 6.81 -8.03 4.82
CA ASN A 202 5.82 -7.75 5.85
C ASN A 202 6.45 -7.73 7.24
N ALA A 203 7.18 -8.78 7.60
CA ALA A 203 7.82 -8.88 8.91
C ALA A 203 8.87 -7.78 9.14
N ALA A 204 9.69 -7.49 8.14
CA ALA A 204 10.67 -6.41 8.21
C ALA A 204 10.02 -5.03 8.41
N THR A 205 8.92 -4.76 7.67
CA THR A 205 8.19 -3.50 7.78
C THR A 205 7.46 -3.38 9.12
N LEU A 206 6.93 -4.48 9.68
CA LEU A 206 6.33 -4.50 11.01
C LEU A 206 7.37 -4.18 12.10
N GLN A 207 8.59 -4.73 12.01
CA GLN A 207 9.67 -4.40 12.93
C GLN A 207 10.06 -2.92 12.85
N LEU A 208 10.08 -2.34 11.65
CA LEU A 208 10.31 -0.91 11.45
C LEU A 208 9.17 -0.08 12.03
N ALA A 209 7.92 -0.41 11.69
CA ALA A 209 6.72 0.29 12.13
C ALA A 209 6.62 0.35 13.66
N ALA A 210 7.07 -0.71 14.36
CA ALA A 210 7.13 -0.74 15.82
C ALA A 210 7.89 0.47 16.41
N SER A 211 8.90 0.96 15.70
CA SER A 211 9.81 2.02 16.18
C SER A 211 9.59 3.39 15.55
N CYS A 212 8.55 3.58 14.71
CA CYS A 212 8.27 4.83 14.00
C CYS A 212 7.05 5.54 14.60
N PRO A 213 7.21 6.67 15.30
CA PRO A 213 6.08 7.40 15.91
C PRO A 213 5.07 7.93 14.88
N ASN A 214 5.54 8.36 13.70
CA ASN A 214 4.71 8.87 12.61
C ASN A 214 4.14 7.78 11.68
N PHE A 215 4.26 6.50 12.08
CA PHE A 215 3.65 5.41 11.34
C PHE A 215 2.12 5.55 11.32
N SER A 216 1.52 5.45 10.13
CA SER A 216 0.07 5.60 9.95
C SER A 216 -0.61 4.28 9.62
N ILE A 217 -0.27 3.67 8.49
CA ILE A 217 -0.94 2.47 7.98
C ILE A 217 0.00 1.67 7.08
N LEU A 218 -0.10 0.34 7.07
CA LEU A 218 0.71 -0.56 6.26
C LEU A 218 -0.10 -1.23 5.17
N GLU A 219 0.43 -1.27 3.96
CA GLU A 219 -0.11 -2.11 2.90
C GLU A 219 0.13 -3.59 3.16
N ILE A 220 -0.91 -4.41 2.98
CA ILE A 220 -0.79 -5.87 3.02
C ILE A 220 -1.62 -6.47 1.87
N MET A 221 -1.08 -7.47 1.20
CA MET A 221 -1.85 -8.24 0.23
C MET A 221 -2.90 -9.09 0.97
N TYR A 222 -4.17 -8.86 0.66
CA TYR A 222 -5.29 -9.59 1.24
C TYR A 222 -5.41 -11.00 0.68
N SER A 223 -5.20 -11.11 -0.60
CA SER A 223 -5.20 -12.37 -1.33
C SER A 223 -4.16 -12.35 -2.43
N ASP A 224 -3.51 -13.46 -2.64
CA ASP A 224 -2.44 -13.61 -3.61
C ASP A 224 -2.28 -15.09 -3.99
N VAL A 225 -1.05 -15.56 -4.18
CA VAL A 225 -0.75 -16.95 -4.51
C VAL A 225 -0.99 -17.89 -3.32
N GLU A 226 -1.47 -19.09 -3.57
CA GLU A 226 -1.83 -20.08 -2.56
C GLU A 226 -0.67 -20.43 -1.61
N TRP A 227 0.55 -20.48 -2.15
CA TRP A 227 1.75 -20.86 -1.42
C TRP A 227 2.35 -19.74 -0.55
N ARG A 228 1.79 -18.52 -0.56
CA ARG A 228 2.29 -17.39 0.26
C ARG A 228 2.42 -17.74 1.74
N ARG A 229 1.48 -18.52 2.28
CA ARG A 229 1.51 -18.92 3.69
C ARG A 229 2.55 -19.97 4.02
N SER A 230 2.93 -20.78 3.06
CA SER A 230 3.86 -21.90 3.27
C SER A 230 5.33 -21.53 3.18
N ILE A 231 5.66 -20.34 2.67
CA ILE A 231 7.05 -19.86 2.56
C ILE A 231 7.64 -19.34 3.88
N THR A 232 6.83 -19.21 4.94
CA THR A 232 7.29 -18.96 6.30
C THR A 232 6.62 -19.93 7.26
N ASN A 233 7.30 -20.27 8.35
CA ASN A 233 6.77 -21.19 9.37
C ASN A 233 5.84 -20.49 10.38
N GLU A 234 5.52 -19.21 10.15
CA GLU A 234 4.72 -18.41 11.08
C GLU A 234 3.75 -17.52 10.32
N SER A 235 2.55 -17.35 10.87
CA SER A 235 1.54 -16.42 10.37
C SER A 235 1.52 -15.15 11.21
N LEU A 236 1.15 -14.04 10.56
CA LEU A 236 0.93 -12.77 11.24
C LEU A 236 -0.40 -12.83 12.02
N GLU A 237 -0.40 -12.31 13.26
CA GLU A 237 -1.61 -12.20 14.07
C GLU A 237 -2.42 -10.98 13.59
N TYR A 238 -3.49 -11.24 12.82
CA TYR A 238 -4.41 -10.20 12.33
C TYR A 238 -5.70 -10.16 13.15
N GLU A 239 -6.09 -8.97 13.56
CA GLU A 239 -7.36 -8.74 14.24
C GLU A 239 -7.92 -7.34 13.93
N ASN A 240 -9.14 -7.30 13.40
CA ASN A 240 -9.93 -6.06 13.22
C ASN A 240 -9.15 -4.90 12.56
N GLY A 241 -8.49 -5.17 11.45
CA GLY A 241 -7.72 -4.16 10.70
C GLY A 241 -6.32 -3.89 11.24
N PHE A 242 -5.85 -4.66 12.21
CA PHE A 242 -4.52 -4.53 12.81
C PHE A 242 -3.72 -5.82 12.74
N ILE A 243 -2.41 -5.70 12.63
CA ILE A 243 -1.45 -6.79 12.80
C ILE A 243 -0.63 -6.51 14.05
N LYS A 244 -0.54 -7.49 14.94
CA LYS A 244 0.33 -7.43 16.11
C LYS A 244 1.79 -7.55 15.69
N ILE A 245 2.64 -6.76 16.31
CA ILE A 245 4.07 -6.78 16.02
C ILE A 245 4.70 -8.02 16.66
N PRO A 246 5.43 -8.87 15.89
CA PRO A 246 6.07 -10.05 16.43
C PRO A 246 7.16 -9.71 17.45
N ASP A 247 7.17 -10.41 18.60
CA ASP A 247 8.12 -10.24 19.70
C ASP A 247 9.28 -11.26 19.68
N LYS A 248 9.27 -12.19 18.73
CA LYS A 248 10.34 -13.18 18.59
C LYS A 248 11.63 -12.55 18.09
N PRO A 249 12.81 -13.15 18.38
CA PRO A 249 14.10 -12.64 17.93
C PRO A 249 14.19 -12.44 16.41
N GLY A 250 14.94 -11.43 15.98
CA GLY A 250 15.09 -11.07 14.57
C GLY A 250 13.82 -10.43 14.00
N LEU A 251 13.37 -10.87 12.83
CA LEU A 251 12.12 -10.40 12.20
C LEU A 251 10.87 -11.04 12.83
N GLY A 252 11.05 -12.07 13.65
CA GLY A 252 9.94 -12.81 14.28
C GLY A 252 9.34 -13.90 13.41
N ILE A 253 9.95 -14.21 12.27
CA ILE A 253 9.57 -15.29 11.35
C ILE A 253 10.78 -16.11 10.92
N GLU A 254 10.54 -17.34 10.46
CA GLU A 254 11.54 -18.20 9.82
C GLU A 254 11.11 -18.56 8.40
N ILE A 255 12.09 -18.62 7.49
CA ILE A 255 11.86 -18.99 6.09
C ILE A 255 11.77 -20.52 5.97
N ASN A 256 10.80 -20.99 5.20
CA ASN A 256 10.73 -22.37 4.73
C ASN A 256 11.45 -22.47 3.36
N GLU A 257 12.74 -22.73 3.40
CA GLU A 257 13.59 -22.78 2.20
C GLU A 257 13.14 -23.88 1.22
N GLU A 258 12.68 -25.03 1.73
CA GLU A 258 12.19 -26.13 0.91
C GLU A 258 10.96 -25.71 0.09
N GLU A 259 10.06 -24.94 0.69
CA GLU A 259 8.89 -24.43 -0.02
C GLU A 259 9.28 -23.35 -1.04
N CYS A 260 10.20 -22.45 -0.68
CA CYS A 260 10.70 -21.43 -1.60
C CYS A 260 11.30 -22.03 -2.87
N LEU A 261 12.05 -23.14 -2.77
CA LEU A 261 12.65 -23.84 -3.90
C LEU A 261 11.63 -24.42 -4.89
N LYS A 262 10.40 -24.69 -4.46
CA LYS A 262 9.32 -25.18 -5.34
C LYS A 262 8.76 -24.06 -6.24
N HIS A 263 9.00 -22.79 -5.90
CA HIS A 263 8.48 -21.61 -6.57
C HIS A 263 9.59 -20.73 -7.14
N PRO A 264 10.39 -21.22 -8.11
CA PRO A 264 11.50 -20.45 -8.67
C PRO A 264 10.98 -19.20 -9.38
N TYR A 265 11.82 -18.16 -9.41
CA TYR A 265 11.52 -16.93 -10.11
C TYR A 265 11.14 -17.18 -11.58
N LYS A 266 10.03 -16.55 -11.99
CA LYS A 266 9.58 -16.50 -13.38
C LYS A 266 9.49 -15.05 -13.81
N THR A 267 10.07 -14.71 -14.95
CA THR A 267 10.00 -13.35 -15.49
C THR A 267 8.58 -13.01 -15.91
N HIS A 268 8.07 -11.90 -15.42
CA HIS A 268 6.79 -11.31 -15.82
C HIS A 268 7.01 -9.89 -16.31
N THR A 269 6.36 -9.52 -17.41
CA THR A 269 6.33 -8.12 -17.86
C THR A 269 5.13 -7.44 -17.23
N LEU A 270 5.38 -6.68 -16.17
CA LEU A 270 4.35 -5.88 -15.53
C LEU A 270 4.28 -4.51 -16.21
N ARG A 271 3.09 -4.15 -16.71
CA ARG A 271 2.83 -2.82 -17.28
C ARG A 271 1.57 -2.26 -16.63
N HIS A 272 1.76 -1.32 -15.68
CA HIS A 272 0.66 -0.69 -14.94
C HIS A 272 -0.38 -0.05 -15.86
N TYR A 273 0.06 0.63 -16.91
CA TYR A 273 -0.80 1.33 -17.88
C TYR A 273 -1.51 0.42 -18.89
N THR A 274 -1.36 -0.89 -18.80
CA THR A 274 -2.13 -1.83 -19.66
C THR A 274 -3.24 -2.54 -18.91
N GLY A 275 -3.40 -2.31 -17.62
CA GLY A 275 -4.31 -3.04 -16.74
C GLY A 275 -3.85 -4.48 -16.43
N ALA A 276 -2.66 -4.88 -16.91
CA ALA A 276 -2.17 -6.25 -16.80
C ALA A 276 -1.96 -6.70 -15.34
N LEU A 277 -1.73 -5.79 -14.41
CA LEU A 277 -1.61 -6.13 -12.98
C LEU A 277 -2.89 -6.75 -12.42
N THR A 278 -4.05 -6.28 -12.87
CA THR A 278 -5.34 -6.82 -12.44
C THR A 278 -5.59 -8.19 -13.05
N ASP A 279 -5.11 -8.42 -14.29
CA ASP A 279 -5.32 -9.66 -15.04
C ASP A 279 -4.40 -10.81 -14.55
N ILE A 280 -3.29 -10.51 -13.88
CA ILE A 280 -2.33 -11.52 -13.39
C ILE A 280 -2.79 -12.14 -12.07
N ARG A 281 -3.70 -11.52 -11.34
CA ARG A 281 -4.17 -12.02 -10.05
C ARG A 281 -5.08 -13.23 -10.24
N PRO A 282 -4.85 -14.33 -9.51
CA PRO A 282 -5.70 -15.52 -9.61
C PRO A 282 -7.16 -15.20 -9.30
N GLU A 283 -8.09 -15.76 -10.07
CA GLU A 283 -9.53 -15.61 -9.80
C GLU A 283 -9.94 -16.25 -8.46
N LYS A 284 -9.27 -17.35 -8.10
CA LYS A 284 -9.40 -18.00 -6.81
C LYS A 284 -8.21 -17.63 -5.96
N THR A 285 -8.46 -16.86 -4.95
CA THR A 285 -7.43 -16.41 -4.02
C THR A 285 -7.76 -16.90 -2.63
N GLU A 286 -6.80 -17.52 -1.97
CA GLU A 286 -6.88 -17.76 -0.55
C GLU A 286 -6.59 -16.46 0.22
N PHE A 287 -7.31 -16.28 1.31
CA PHE A 287 -7.07 -15.12 2.16
C PHE A 287 -5.78 -15.31 2.95
N TYR A 288 -5.03 -14.24 3.04
CA TYR A 288 -3.74 -14.24 3.71
C TYR A 288 -3.85 -14.34 5.23
N PHE A 289 -4.99 -13.92 5.80
CA PHE A 289 -5.28 -13.92 7.23
C PHE A 289 -6.40 -14.91 7.60
#